data_734aa598b02c74822a875a72eeef4167
#
_entry.id   734aa598b02c74822a875a72eeef4167
#
_cell.length_a   1.000
_cell.length_b   1.000
_cell.length_c   1.000
_cell.angle_alpha   90.00
_cell.angle_beta   90.00
_cell.angle_gamma   90.00
#
_symmetry.space_group_name_H-M   'P 1'
#
loop_
_entity.id
_entity.type
_entity.pdbx_description
1 polymer ?
#
loop_
_entity_poly.entity_id
_entity_poly.type
_entity_poly.pdbx_seq_one_letter_code
_entity_poly.pdbx_strand_id
1 'polypeptide(L)'
;GQQAGLMHALFQAECAWLRYWDEGDAAQKAEALAGYRQVRALMPLHPEGALEDVGGYSADLLRSIDAMIAEAARGDGTTVRQHLLANC
;
A
#
# COMPACT_ATOMS: atom_id res chain seq x y z
N GLY A 1 -6.13 19.89 4.34
CA GLY A 1 -5.07 20.09 5.30
C GLY A 1 -3.83 19.26 4.99
N GLN A 2 -2.83 19.35 5.83
CA GLN A 2 -1.56 18.65 5.61
C GLN A 2 -1.73 17.14 5.55
N GLN A 3 -2.63 16.59 6.36
CA GLN A 3 -2.87 15.14 6.35
C GLN A 3 -3.55 14.67 5.07
N ALA A 4 -4.44 15.46 4.50
CA ALA A 4 -5.06 15.12 3.23
C ALA A 4 -4.02 15.04 2.11
N GLY A 5 -3.05 15.96 2.08
CA GLY A 5 -1.95 15.93 1.13
C GLY A 5 -1.05 14.72 1.31
N LEU A 6 -0.73 14.35 2.56
CA LEU A 6 0.06 13.17 2.86
C LEU A 6 -0.66 11.90 2.41
N MET A 7 -1.94 11.76 2.71
CA MET A 7 -2.73 10.59 2.32
C MET A 7 -2.78 10.43 0.80
N HIS A 8 -2.95 11.54 0.08
CA HIS A 8 -2.96 11.51 -1.38
C HIS A 8 -1.61 11.07 -1.93
N ALA A 9 -0.52 11.60 -1.38
CA ALA A 9 0.83 11.22 -1.80
C ALA A 9 1.12 9.74 -1.52
N LEU A 10 0.72 9.24 -0.35
CA LEU A 10 0.89 7.82 -0.01
C LEU A 10 0.08 6.92 -0.94
N PHE A 11 -1.14 7.32 -1.25
CA PHE A 11 -2.00 6.57 -2.16
C PHE A 11 -1.39 6.47 -3.56
N GLN A 12 -0.88 7.58 -4.07
CA GLN A 12 -0.21 7.58 -5.39
C GLN A 12 1.05 6.72 -5.38
N ALA A 13 1.83 6.80 -4.30
CA ALA A 13 3.04 5.98 -4.17
C ALA A 13 2.71 4.49 -4.09
N GLU A 14 1.66 4.11 -3.36
CA GLU A 14 1.17 2.74 -3.32
C GLU A 14 0.89 2.21 -4.72
N CYS A 15 0.08 2.95 -5.46
CA CYS A 15 -0.32 2.53 -6.80
C CYS A 15 0.89 2.37 -7.72
N ALA A 16 1.85 3.29 -7.64
CA ALA A 16 3.05 3.24 -8.46
C ALA A 16 3.90 2.00 -8.15
N TRP A 17 4.15 1.72 -6.85
CA TRP A 17 4.96 0.57 -6.46
C TRP A 17 4.26 -0.75 -6.75
N LEU A 18 2.94 -0.83 -6.54
CA LEU A 18 2.19 -2.05 -6.81
C LEU A 18 2.12 -2.36 -8.32
N ARG A 19 1.96 -1.34 -9.16
CA ARG A 19 2.04 -1.53 -10.61
C ARG A 19 3.41 -2.01 -11.04
N TYR A 20 4.46 -1.41 -10.50
CA TYR A 20 5.82 -1.79 -10.80
C TYR A 20 6.07 -3.25 -10.40
N TRP A 21 5.56 -3.67 -9.25
CA TRP A 21 5.61 -5.06 -8.84
C TRP A 21 4.88 -5.97 -9.82
N ASP A 22 3.65 -5.61 -10.18
CA ASP A 22 2.80 -6.45 -11.04
C ASP A 22 3.41 -6.64 -12.44
N GLU A 23 3.99 -5.60 -12.98
CA GLU A 23 4.53 -5.59 -14.36
C GLU A 23 5.99 -6.02 -14.43
N GLY A 24 6.67 -6.12 -13.30
CA GLY A 24 8.11 -6.32 -13.25
C GLY A 24 8.55 -7.77 -13.30
N ASP A 25 9.83 -7.96 -13.58
CA ASP A 25 10.51 -9.25 -13.43
C ASP A 25 10.85 -9.49 -11.94
N ALA A 26 11.54 -10.58 -11.64
CA ALA A 26 11.85 -10.96 -10.25
C ALA A 26 12.65 -9.89 -9.51
N ALA A 27 13.64 -9.28 -10.18
CA ALA A 27 14.46 -8.24 -9.56
C ALA A 27 13.64 -6.96 -9.32
N GLN A 28 12.80 -6.60 -10.28
CA GLN A 28 11.91 -5.44 -10.18
C GLN A 28 10.84 -5.65 -9.11
N LYS A 29 10.32 -6.87 -8.97
CA LYS A 29 9.38 -7.20 -7.92
C LYS A 29 10.00 -7.04 -6.54
N ALA A 30 11.24 -7.48 -6.35
CA ALA A 30 11.95 -7.29 -5.08
C ALA A 30 12.16 -5.81 -4.76
N GLU A 31 12.55 -5.02 -5.76
CA GLU A 31 12.71 -3.57 -5.62
C GLU A 31 11.37 -2.90 -5.29
N ALA A 32 10.32 -3.29 -5.97
CA ALA A 32 8.98 -2.73 -5.75
C ALA A 32 8.49 -2.99 -4.32
N LEU A 33 8.69 -4.20 -3.80
CA LEU A 33 8.30 -4.51 -2.42
C LEU A 33 9.12 -3.71 -1.41
N ALA A 34 10.42 -3.52 -1.65
CA ALA A 34 11.24 -2.69 -0.78
C ALA A 34 10.71 -1.26 -0.75
N GLY A 35 10.36 -0.70 -1.91
CA GLY A 35 9.77 0.63 -2.00
C GLY A 35 8.40 0.71 -1.33
N TYR A 36 7.57 -0.28 -1.54
CA TYR A 36 6.24 -0.32 -0.93
C TYR A 36 6.32 -0.44 0.60
N ARG A 37 7.26 -1.21 1.12
CA ARG A 37 7.47 -1.28 2.58
C ARG A 37 7.84 0.07 3.18
N GLN A 38 8.59 0.89 2.46
CA GLN A 38 8.87 2.26 2.90
C GLN A 38 7.61 3.11 2.96
N VAL A 39 6.76 3.00 1.95
CA VAL A 39 5.46 3.68 1.95
C VAL A 39 4.61 3.20 3.11
N ARG A 40 4.55 1.88 3.34
CA ARG A 40 3.79 1.30 4.45
C ARG A 40 4.26 1.85 5.80
N ALA A 41 5.55 2.04 5.98
CA ALA A 41 6.11 2.57 7.23
C ALA A 41 5.67 4.02 7.50
N LEU A 42 5.27 4.75 6.46
CA LEU A 42 4.80 6.13 6.59
C LEU A 42 3.28 6.24 6.82
N MET A 43 2.55 5.12 6.74
CA MET A 43 1.10 5.13 6.87
C MET A 43 0.69 5.36 8.33
N PRO A 44 -0.02 6.47 8.63
CA PRO A 44 -0.39 6.76 10.00
C PRO A 44 -1.58 5.91 10.47
N LEU A 45 -1.44 5.31 11.64
CA LEU A 45 -2.55 4.63 12.29
C LEU A 45 -3.49 5.66 12.90
N HIS A 46 -4.77 5.53 12.63
CA HIS A 46 -5.79 6.31 13.30
C HIS A 46 -6.42 5.44 14.40
N PRO A 47 -6.22 5.76 15.70
CA PRO A 47 -6.62 4.86 16.79
C PRO A 47 -8.12 4.61 16.89
N GLU A 48 -8.94 5.56 16.46
CA GLU A 48 -10.40 5.45 16.50
C GLU A 48 -10.97 4.81 15.23
N GLY A 49 -10.10 4.26 14.38
CA GLY A 49 -10.50 3.88 13.04
C GLY A 49 -10.44 5.08 12.12
N ALA A 50 -10.32 4.85 10.84
CA ALA A 50 -10.18 5.93 9.88
C ALA A 50 -11.48 6.71 9.78
N LEU A 51 -11.44 7.95 10.23
CA LEU A 51 -12.47 8.92 9.90
C LEU A 51 -12.02 9.61 8.62
N GLU A 52 -12.87 9.61 7.62
CA GLU A 52 -12.53 10.07 6.28
C GLU A 52 -11.96 11.48 6.25
N ASP A 53 -12.41 12.32 7.14
CA ASP A 53 -12.04 13.73 7.17
C ASP A 53 -10.76 14.03 7.96
N VAL A 54 -10.22 13.07 8.72
CA VAL A 54 -8.99 13.30 9.49
C VAL A 54 -7.77 12.56 8.92
N GLY A 55 -8.00 11.64 7.99
CA GLY A 55 -6.93 10.87 7.36
C GLY A 55 -6.33 9.85 8.31
N GLY A 56 -5.79 8.80 7.74
CA GLY A 56 -5.16 7.73 8.52
C GLY A 56 -5.70 6.38 8.10
N TYR A 57 -5.09 5.35 8.63
CA TYR A 57 -5.41 3.97 8.30
C TYR A 57 -5.90 3.26 9.55
N SER A 58 -6.99 2.51 9.43
CA SER A 58 -7.43 1.67 10.53
C SER A 58 -6.43 0.53 10.77
N ALA A 59 -6.44 -0.02 11.97
CA ALA A 59 -5.59 -1.17 12.28
C ALA A 59 -5.89 -2.35 11.37
N ASP A 60 -7.18 -2.58 11.03
CA ASP A 60 -7.59 -3.65 10.13
C ASP A 60 -7.03 -3.44 8.72
N LEU A 61 -7.10 -2.22 8.22
CA LEU A 61 -6.56 -1.91 6.89
C LEU A 61 -5.04 -2.11 6.86
N LEU A 62 -4.32 -1.67 7.89
CA LEU A 62 -2.88 -1.87 7.96
C LEU A 62 -2.52 -3.37 8.00
N ARG A 63 -3.29 -4.17 8.73
CA ARG A 63 -3.09 -5.63 8.73
C ARG A 63 -3.33 -6.24 7.35
N SER A 64 -4.34 -5.76 6.63
CA SER A 64 -4.62 -6.21 5.27
C SER A 64 -3.49 -5.86 4.32
N ILE A 65 -2.92 -4.67 4.46
CA ILE A 65 -1.78 -4.24 3.66
C ILE A 65 -0.55 -5.11 3.98
N ASP A 66 -0.29 -5.39 5.24
CA ASP A 66 0.82 -6.25 5.64
C ASP A 66 0.66 -7.67 5.10
N ALA A 67 -0.57 -8.19 5.11
CA ALA A 67 -0.86 -9.51 4.53
C ALA A 67 -0.64 -9.51 3.00
N MET A 68 -1.01 -8.44 2.32
CA MET A 68 -0.77 -8.30 0.89
C MET A 68 0.72 -8.28 0.57
N ILE A 69 1.52 -7.59 1.37
CA ILE A 69 2.98 -7.56 1.21
C ILE A 69 3.57 -8.97 1.39
N ALA A 70 3.15 -9.69 2.43
CA ALA A 70 3.62 -11.04 2.69
C ALA A 70 3.26 -12.00 1.55
N GLU A 71 2.04 -11.87 1.02
CA GLU A 71 1.56 -12.65 -0.11
C GLU A 71 2.40 -12.38 -1.36
N ALA A 72 2.63 -11.10 -1.67
CA ALA A 72 3.44 -10.70 -2.82
C ALA A 72 4.89 -11.18 -2.66
N ALA A 73 5.42 -11.17 -1.45
CA ALA A 73 6.79 -11.68 -1.19
C ALA A 73 6.92 -13.17 -1.51
N ARG A 74 5.81 -13.93 -1.47
CA ARG A 74 5.78 -15.34 -1.88
C ARG A 74 5.51 -15.52 -3.38
N GLY A 75 5.40 -14.41 -4.13
CA GLY A 75 5.10 -14.45 -5.56
C GLY A 75 3.61 -14.49 -5.90
N ASP A 76 2.73 -14.37 -4.91
CA ASP A 76 1.28 -14.38 -5.13
C ASP A 76 0.77 -12.95 -5.31
N GLY A 77 0.36 -12.61 -6.51
CA GLY A 77 -0.13 -11.28 -6.86
C GLY A 77 -1.64 -11.12 -6.82
N THR A 78 -2.38 -12.09 -6.28
CA THR A 78 -3.84 -12.04 -6.31
C THR A 78 -4.38 -10.78 -5.63
N THR A 79 -3.94 -10.52 -4.41
CA THR A 79 -4.43 -9.35 -3.66
C THR A 79 -3.89 -8.04 -4.23
N VAL A 80 -2.64 -8.02 -4.70
CA VAL A 80 -2.08 -6.85 -5.38
C VAL A 80 -2.94 -6.46 -6.58
N ARG A 81 -3.30 -7.41 -7.42
CA ARG A 81 -4.13 -7.14 -8.60
C ARG A 81 -5.52 -6.65 -8.24
N GLN A 82 -6.13 -7.25 -7.21
CA GLN A 82 -7.43 -6.79 -6.71
C GLN A 82 -7.33 -5.35 -6.20
N HIS A 83 -6.28 -5.03 -5.47
CA HIS A 83 -6.05 -3.68 -4.97
C HIS A 83 -5.87 -2.68 -6.11
N LEU A 84 -5.09 -3.03 -7.11
CA LEU A 84 -4.89 -2.18 -8.28
C LEU A 84 -6.21 -1.91 -9.03
N LEU A 85 -7.03 -2.95 -9.22
CA LEU A 85 -8.32 -2.79 -9.90
C LEU A 85 -9.31 -1.96 -9.09
N ALA A 86 -9.30 -2.08 -7.78
CA ALA A 86 -10.27 -1.41 -6.92
C ALA A 86 -9.89 0.03 -6.60
N ASN A 87 -8.59 0.34 -6.51
CA ASN A 87 -8.13 1.61 -5.94
C ASN A 87 -7.22 2.42 -6.87
N CYS A 88 -6.72 1.84 -7.88
CA CYS A 88 -5.80 2.49 -8.80
C CYS A 88 -6.35 2.54 -10.22
#